data_5d84bd79ae08afa0a5e383f70f5b0ade
#
_entry.id   5d84bd79ae08afa0a5e383f70f5b0ade
#
_cell.length_a   1.000
_cell.length_b   1.000
_cell.length_c   1.000
_cell.angle_alpha   90.00
_cell.angle_beta   90.00
_cell.angle_gamma   90.00
#
_symmetry.space_group_name_H-M   'P 1'
#
loop_
_entity.id
_entity.type
_entity.pdbx_description
1 polymer ?
#
loop_
_entity_poly.entity_id
_entity_poly.type
_entity_poly.pdbx_seq_one_letter_code
_entity_poly.pdbx_strand_id
1 'polypeptide(L)' 'MFKAKRIDTGEIYQVLSTYFDDMFHITYFLVWDNGGWRWRPAYKFVPPNVEVKGETNGKN' A
#
# COMPACT_ATOMS: atom_id res chain seq x y z
N MET A 1 -12.67 -3.38 3.13
CA MET A 1 -11.88 -2.22 2.71
C MET A 1 -11.03 -1.71 3.85
N PHE A 2 -9.79 -1.37 3.59
CA PHE A 2 -8.89 -0.91 4.63
C PHE A 2 -7.87 0.04 4.01
N LYS A 3 -7.01 0.64 4.84
CA LYS A 3 -5.99 1.56 4.35
C LYS A 3 -4.62 0.95 4.51
N ALA A 4 -3.71 1.31 3.62
CA ALA A 4 -2.33 0.85 3.66
C ALA A 4 -1.42 2.00 3.30
N LYS A 5 -0.22 1.98 3.85
CA LYS A 5 0.76 3.04 3.63
C LYS A 5 1.84 2.53 2.69
N ARG A 6 2.13 3.30 1.67
CA ARG A 6 3.16 2.94 0.71
C ARG A 6 4.54 3.19 1.33
N ILE A 7 5.41 2.20 1.22
CA ILE A 7 6.70 2.24 1.90
C ILE A 7 7.59 3.35 1.36
N ASP A 8 7.60 3.55 0.04
CA ASP A 8 8.55 4.48 -0.55
C ASP A 8 8.12 5.94 -0.48
N THR A 9 6.85 6.21 -0.24
CA THR A 9 6.38 7.60 -0.21
C THR A 9 5.71 7.98 1.08
N GLY A 10 5.25 7.02 1.86
CA GLY A 10 4.50 7.30 3.07
C GLY A 10 3.05 7.68 2.82
N GLU A 11 2.61 7.62 1.57
CA GLU A 11 1.22 7.96 1.24
C GLU A 11 0.27 6.86 1.68
N ILE A 12 -0.91 7.27 2.10
CA ILE A 12 -1.95 6.34 2.55
C ILE A 12 -2.88 6.08 1.37
N TYR A 13 -3.11 4.81 1.10
CA TYR A 13 -3.98 4.38 0.02
C TYR A 13 -5.17 3.63 0.56
N GLN A 14 -6.30 3.78 -0.11
CA GLN A 14 -7.49 3.01 0.18
C GLN A 14 -7.40 1.69 -0.56
N VAL A 15 -7.59 0.58 0.16
CA VAL A 15 -7.53 -0.76 -0.45
C VAL A 15 -8.93 -1.33 -0.48
N LEU A 16 -9.41 -1.63 -1.68
CA LEU A 16 -10.75 -2.17 -1.87
C LEU A 16 -10.78 -3.66 -1.70
N SER A 17 -9.78 -4.35 -2.21
CA SER A 17 -9.77 -5.80 -2.24
C SER A 17 -8.35 -6.32 -2.28
N THR A 18 -8.20 -7.63 -2.09
CA THR A 18 -6.90 -8.28 -2.16
C THR A 18 -7.00 -9.49 -3.07
N TYR A 19 -5.89 -9.88 -3.62
CA TYR A 19 -5.79 -11.05 -4.48
C TYR A 19 -4.45 -11.73 -4.23
N PHE A 20 -4.48 -13.04 -4.02
CA PHE A 20 -3.26 -13.79 -3.82
C PHE A 20 -2.97 -14.61 -5.08
N ASP A 21 -1.78 -14.39 -5.66
CA ASP A 21 -1.32 -15.14 -6.82
C ASP A 21 -0.48 -16.28 -6.29
N ASP A 22 -1.01 -17.49 -6.32
CA ASP A 22 -0.32 -18.63 -5.73
C ASP A 22 0.76 -19.18 -6.65
N MET A 23 0.82 -18.76 -7.89
CA MET A 23 1.91 -19.17 -8.78
C MET A 23 3.21 -18.47 -8.40
N PHE A 24 3.14 -17.18 -8.09
CA PHE A 24 4.30 -16.40 -7.71
C PHE A 24 4.34 -16.11 -6.21
N HIS A 25 3.33 -16.55 -5.46
CA HIS A 25 3.23 -16.34 -4.01
C HIS A 25 3.26 -14.85 -3.67
N ILE A 26 2.52 -14.06 -4.45
CA ILE A 26 2.45 -12.62 -4.24
C ILE A 26 1.00 -12.22 -3.96
N THR A 27 0.82 -11.40 -2.93
CA THR A 27 -0.47 -10.80 -2.65
C THR A 27 -0.52 -9.43 -3.31
N TYR A 28 -1.65 -9.11 -3.92
CA TYR A 28 -1.88 -7.80 -4.54
C TYR A 28 -3.00 -7.09 -3.82
N PHE A 29 -2.88 -5.78 -3.72
CA PHE A 29 -3.93 -4.90 -3.21
C PHE A 29 -4.53 -4.12 -4.36
N LEU A 30 -5.85 -4.03 -4.38
CA LEU A 30 -6.54 -3.16 -5.33
C LEU A 30 -6.67 -1.81 -4.66
N VAL A 31 -5.89 -0.82 -5.10
CA VAL A 31 -5.81 0.46 -4.43
C VAL A 31 -6.34 1.57 -5.32
N TRP A 32 -6.82 2.63 -4.69
CA TRP A 32 -7.21 3.84 -5.40
C TRP A 32 -5.95 4.67 -5.61
N ASP A 33 -5.56 4.81 -6.86
CA ASP A 33 -4.30 5.44 -7.19
C ASP A 33 -4.48 6.27 -8.45
N ASN A 34 -4.22 7.57 -8.34
CA ASN A 34 -4.23 8.46 -9.48
C ASN A 34 -5.54 8.43 -10.25
N GLY A 35 -6.65 8.46 -9.51
CA GLY A 35 -7.97 8.54 -10.11
C GLY A 35 -8.54 7.23 -10.60
N GLY A 36 -7.95 6.11 -10.23
CA GLY A 36 -8.47 4.80 -10.64
C GLY A 36 -8.04 3.71 -9.71
N TRP A 37 -8.71 2.56 -9.84
CA TRP A 37 -8.36 1.37 -9.07
C TRP A 37 -7.28 0.61 -9.81
N ARG A 38 -6.21 0.26 -9.10
CA ARG A 38 -5.10 -0.46 -9.71
C ARG A 38 -4.60 -1.52 -8.77
N TRP A 39 -4.14 -2.63 -9.34
CA TRP A 39 -3.53 -3.71 -8.57
C TRP A 39 -2.07 -3.38 -8.32
N ARG A 40 -1.66 -3.46 -7.05
CA ARG A 40 -0.28 -3.19 -6.66
C ARG A 40 0.19 -4.28 -5.72
N PRO A 41 1.46 -4.70 -5.80
CA PRO A 41 1.95 -5.74 -4.89
C PRO A 41 1.85 -5.29 -3.43
N ALA A 42 1.33 -6.15 -2.59
CA ALA A 42 1.14 -5.82 -1.19
C ALA A 42 2.45 -5.59 -0.45
N TYR A 43 3.54 -6.15 -0.96
CA TYR A 43 4.83 -5.97 -0.28
C TYR A 43 5.35 -4.53 -0.37
N LYS A 44 4.72 -3.71 -1.16
CA LYS A 44 5.08 -2.29 -1.22
C LYS A 44 4.38 -1.46 -0.16
N PHE A 45 3.59 -2.10 0.69
CA PHE A 45 2.77 -1.39 1.66
C PHE A 45 2.98 -1.95 3.06
N VAL A 46 2.67 -1.12 4.05
CA VAL A 46 2.65 -1.51 5.46
C VAL A 46 1.39 -0.93 6.07
N PRO A 47 1.03 -1.36 7.28
CA PRO A 47 -0.12 -0.75 7.97
C PRO A 47 0.07 0.75 8.12
N PRO A 48 -1.02 1.53 8.12
CA PRO A 48 -0.91 3.00 8.13
C PRO A 48 -0.18 3.58 9.32
N ASN A 49 -0.18 2.87 10.44
CA ASN A 49 0.47 3.39 11.63
C ASN A 49 1.95 3.06 11.71
N VAL A 50 2.50 2.36 10.73
CA VAL A 50 3.92 2.05 10.70
C VAL A 50 4.66 3.21 10.05
N GLU A 51 5.71 3.67 10.67
CA GLU A 51 6.52 4.74 10.11
C GLU A 51 7.43 4.19 9.02
N VAL A 52 7.54 4.89 7.89
CA VAL A 52 8.38 4.44 6.80
C VAL A 52 9.42 5.49 6.49
N LYS A 53 10.47 5.04 5.82
CA LYS A 53 11.62 5.86 5.56
C LYS A 53 11.29 7.07 4.69
N GLY A 54 10.35 6.93 3.81
CA GLY A 54 10.00 8.03 2.90
C GLY A 54 9.16 9.10 3.52
N GLU A 55 8.71 8.92 4.76
CA GLU A 55 7.87 9.92 5.38
C GLU A 55 8.71 11.06 5.88
N THR A 56 8.20 12.27 5.64
CA THR A 56 8.84 13.40 6.24
C THR A 56 7.94 13.82 7.31
N ASN A 57 8.08 13.57 8.45
CA ASN A 57 7.24 14.04 9.38
C ASN A 57 7.96 14.81 10.30
N GLY A 58 8.65 15.43 9.86
CA GLY A 58 9.21 16.33 10.61
C GLY A 58 9.66 15.85 11.92
N LYS A 59 9.77 15.23 12.05
CA LYS A 59 10.07 15.00 13.17
C LYS A 59 11.10 15.20 13.43
N ASN A 60 11.01 15.56 13.03
CA ASN A 60 11.52 15.97 13.29
C ASN A 60 11.90 16.20 13.38
#